data_4fa1c15343e7bbf13ce341d5c86413cf
#
_entry.id   4fa1c15343e7bbf13ce341d5c86413cf
#
_cell.length_a   1.000
_cell.length_b   1.000
_cell.length_c   1.000
_cell.angle_alpha   90.00
_cell.angle_beta   90.00
_cell.angle_gamma   90.00
#
_symmetry.space_group_name_H-M   'P 1'
#
loop_
_entity.id
_entity.type
_entity.pdbx_description
1 polymer ?
#
loop_
_entity_poly.entity_id
_entity_poly.type
_entity_poly.pdbx_seq_one_letter_code
_entity_poly.pdbx_strand_id
1 'polypeptide(L)'
;MKKIAVVGTGYVGLVTGTCFAETGNQVVCVDIDSKKVEKMRNGEVPIYEPHLDILFERNLKANRLSFTTNLEEGIKDAEIIFLALPTPPGEDGSADLRYILGVADDLGKLLTSYKVIVDKSTVPVGTAEKVHAAIAKHASVDFDVVSNPEFLREGFAVDDFMKPDRVVLGTSSERAEKIMEQLYKPFVRQGNPIVFMDEKSAELTKYAANAFLATKITFMNEIANFCELVGADVDKVRIGIGSDDRIGKRFLFPGIGYGGSCFPKDVQALVNSGLENQFSFEILKSVMSVNESQKTVLFPKIENFFRGNLKGKRIALWGLSFKPDTDDIREAPALYMIKALTGAGANVVAYDPEAMENVKAVIGDQITYAENEYAALKDADALLICTEWGIFRNPDFDRVKSLMKDAVIFDGRNLFEITEMNKKGFYYTSIGRKTCEK
;
A
#
# COMPACT_ATOMS: atom_id res chain seq x y z
N MET A 1 9.34 27.14 -12.89
CA MET A 1 8.36 27.17 -11.79
C MET A 1 6.98 27.03 -12.42
N LYS A 2 6.20 26.03 -12.01
CA LYS A 2 4.81 25.82 -12.45
C LYS A 2 3.85 26.11 -11.30
N LYS A 3 2.61 26.49 -11.61
CA LYS A 3 1.52 26.60 -10.66
C LYS A 3 0.65 25.35 -10.77
N ILE A 4 0.49 24.63 -9.68
CA ILE A 4 -0.13 23.29 -9.63
C ILE A 4 -1.24 23.30 -8.60
N ALA A 5 -2.38 22.71 -8.93
CA ALA A 5 -3.39 22.32 -7.95
C ALA A 5 -3.39 20.80 -7.78
N VAL A 6 -3.56 20.33 -6.55
CA VAL A 6 -3.76 18.91 -6.24
C VAL A 6 -5.09 18.77 -5.52
N VAL A 7 -6.05 18.11 -6.14
CA VAL A 7 -7.39 17.90 -5.59
C VAL A 7 -7.46 16.53 -4.93
N GLY A 8 -7.70 16.54 -3.63
CA GLY A 8 -7.59 15.39 -2.74
C GLY A 8 -6.24 15.38 -2.01
N THR A 9 -6.26 15.34 -0.68
CA THR A 9 -5.08 15.27 0.17
C THR A 9 -5.01 13.94 0.92
N GLY A 10 -5.45 12.87 0.29
CA GLY A 10 -5.14 11.51 0.71
C GLY A 10 -3.65 11.25 0.59
N TYR A 11 -3.24 10.01 0.81
CA TYR A 11 -1.84 9.59 0.77
C TYR A 11 -1.14 10.06 -0.53
N VAL A 12 -1.69 9.70 -1.68
CA VAL A 12 -1.13 10.04 -3.00
C VAL A 12 -1.09 11.55 -3.22
N GLY A 13 -2.18 12.26 -2.92
CA GLY A 13 -2.27 13.69 -3.21
C GLY A 13 -1.34 14.53 -2.36
N LEU A 14 -1.23 14.24 -1.06
CA LEU A 14 -0.36 14.99 -0.16
C LEU A 14 1.12 14.78 -0.47
N VAL A 15 1.53 13.53 -0.75
CA VAL A 15 2.91 13.23 -1.20
C VAL A 15 3.19 13.93 -2.54
N THR A 16 2.27 13.83 -3.51
CA THR A 16 2.40 14.48 -4.82
C THR A 16 2.57 16.00 -4.70
N GLY A 17 1.69 16.66 -3.94
CA GLY A 17 1.75 18.11 -3.75
C GLY A 17 3.02 18.56 -3.06
N THR A 18 3.42 17.87 -1.99
CA THR A 18 4.63 18.19 -1.23
C THR A 18 5.90 18.00 -2.07
N CYS A 19 6.00 16.90 -2.83
CA CYS A 19 7.16 16.62 -3.67
C CYS A 19 7.26 17.58 -4.88
N PHE A 20 6.14 17.99 -5.46
CA PHE A 20 6.18 19.05 -6.49
C PHE A 20 6.60 20.40 -5.93
N ALA A 21 6.15 20.76 -4.73
CA ALA A 21 6.58 21.97 -4.04
C ALA A 21 8.10 21.95 -3.77
N GLU A 22 8.66 20.78 -3.40
CA GLU A 22 10.09 20.59 -3.12
C GLU A 22 10.95 20.91 -4.36
N THR A 23 10.47 20.68 -5.56
CA THR A 23 11.17 21.04 -6.80
C THR A 23 10.98 22.49 -7.24
N GLY A 24 10.43 23.34 -6.36
CA GLY A 24 10.31 24.78 -6.57
C GLY A 24 9.04 25.22 -7.27
N ASN A 25 8.03 24.37 -7.38
CA ASN A 25 6.72 24.74 -7.91
C ASN A 25 5.83 25.38 -6.83
N GLN A 26 4.85 26.18 -7.25
CA GLN A 26 3.79 26.69 -6.39
C GLN A 26 2.62 25.68 -6.40
N VAL A 27 2.29 25.13 -5.25
CA VAL A 27 1.29 24.07 -5.14
C VAL A 27 0.19 24.46 -4.17
N VAL A 28 -1.05 24.35 -4.62
CA VAL A 28 -2.25 24.48 -3.79
C VAL A 28 -2.91 23.10 -3.71
N CYS A 29 -3.01 22.55 -2.50
CA CYS A 29 -3.75 21.31 -2.26
C CYS A 29 -5.18 21.65 -1.82
N VAL A 30 -6.16 21.00 -2.43
CA VAL A 30 -7.60 21.18 -2.17
C VAL A 30 -8.17 19.93 -1.53
N ASP A 31 -8.86 20.06 -0.41
CA ASP A 31 -9.59 18.95 0.23
C ASP A 31 -10.90 19.45 0.82
N ILE A 32 -11.96 18.66 0.75
CA ILE A 32 -13.27 19.02 1.30
C ILE A 32 -13.33 18.97 2.83
N ASP A 33 -12.41 18.24 3.47
CA ASP A 33 -12.36 18.12 4.93
C ASP A 33 -11.67 19.35 5.55
N SER A 34 -12.50 20.24 6.10
CA SER A 34 -12.03 21.48 6.72
C SER A 34 -11.11 21.25 7.92
N LYS A 35 -11.33 20.19 8.71
CA LYS A 35 -10.49 19.87 9.86
C LYS A 35 -9.09 19.43 9.42
N LYS A 36 -9.07 18.64 8.36
CA LYS A 36 -7.81 18.17 7.76
C LYS A 36 -7.03 19.31 7.14
N VAL A 37 -7.72 20.21 6.40
CA VAL A 37 -7.11 21.42 5.83
C VAL A 37 -6.55 22.33 6.91
N GLU A 38 -7.27 22.52 8.02
CA GLU A 38 -6.82 23.33 9.16
C GLU A 38 -5.55 22.73 9.79
N LYS A 39 -5.51 21.42 10.04
CA LYS A 39 -4.31 20.72 10.54
C LYS A 39 -3.11 20.97 9.61
N MET A 40 -3.29 20.77 8.31
CA MET A 40 -2.21 20.98 7.34
C MET A 40 -1.73 22.44 7.27
N ARG A 41 -2.64 23.42 7.38
CA ARG A 41 -2.28 24.85 7.49
C ARG A 41 -1.45 25.16 8.73
N ASN A 42 -1.69 24.43 9.82
CA ASN A 42 -0.96 24.55 11.08
C ASN A 42 0.35 23.77 11.10
N GLY A 43 0.73 23.11 9.99
CA GLY A 43 1.97 22.35 9.87
C GLY A 43 1.89 20.89 10.29
N GLU A 44 0.68 20.37 10.56
CA GLU A 44 0.47 18.98 10.93
C GLU A 44 0.27 18.12 9.67
N VAL A 45 1.07 17.05 9.55
CA VAL A 45 0.93 16.06 8.46
C VAL A 45 -0.10 14.99 8.88
N PRO A 46 -1.24 14.86 8.18
CA PRO A 46 -2.33 13.98 8.62
C PRO A 46 -2.17 12.50 8.21
N ILE A 47 -1.00 12.11 7.71
CA ILE A 47 -0.69 10.74 7.29
C ILE A 47 0.68 10.36 7.81
N TYR A 48 0.90 9.06 8.08
CA TYR A 48 2.23 8.55 8.38
C TYR A 48 2.96 8.19 7.08
N GLU A 49 4.04 8.91 6.80
CA GLU A 49 4.97 8.60 5.71
C GLU A 49 6.36 9.12 6.07
N PRO A 50 7.39 8.27 6.11
CA PRO A 50 8.75 8.69 6.43
C PRO A 50 9.24 9.85 5.54
N HIS A 51 9.89 10.83 6.16
CA HIS A 51 10.47 12.02 5.52
C HIS A 51 9.49 13.03 4.94
N LEU A 52 8.19 12.75 4.91
CA LEU A 52 7.20 13.69 4.38
C LEU A 52 7.08 14.94 5.24
N ASP A 53 7.14 14.79 6.54
CA ASP A 53 7.08 15.89 7.53
C ASP A 53 8.14 16.96 7.29
N ILE A 54 9.38 16.54 7.01
CA ILE A 54 10.51 17.44 6.72
C ILE A 54 10.28 18.26 5.46
N LEU A 55 9.84 17.61 4.38
CA LEU A 55 9.56 18.29 3.12
C LEU A 55 8.33 19.21 3.23
N PHE A 56 7.31 18.74 3.93
CA PHE A 56 6.07 19.45 4.16
C PHE A 56 6.33 20.77 4.89
N GLU A 57 6.98 20.72 6.06
CA GLU A 57 7.31 21.90 6.86
C GLU A 57 8.17 22.90 6.08
N ARG A 58 9.20 22.41 5.37
CA ARG A 58 10.09 23.25 4.55
C ARG A 58 9.33 24.02 3.48
N ASN A 59 8.43 23.35 2.76
CA ASN A 59 7.69 23.95 1.67
C ASN A 59 6.55 24.85 2.15
N LEU A 60 5.97 24.56 3.30
CA LEU A 60 5.00 25.44 3.95
C LEU A 60 5.68 26.76 4.37
N LYS A 61 6.84 26.70 5.05
CA LYS A 61 7.64 27.88 5.44
C LYS A 61 8.13 28.71 4.23
N ALA A 62 8.41 28.04 3.12
CA ALA A 62 8.83 28.70 1.88
C ALA A 62 7.66 29.25 1.05
N ASN A 63 6.42 29.14 1.52
CA ASN A 63 5.19 29.53 0.83
C ASN A 63 5.05 28.90 -0.56
N ARG A 64 5.59 27.69 -0.75
CA ARG A 64 5.44 26.89 -2.00
C ARG A 64 4.31 25.88 -1.90
N LEU A 65 3.86 25.53 -0.71
CA LEU A 65 2.76 24.62 -0.45
C LEU A 65 1.69 25.34 0.37
N SER A 66 0.44 25.25 -0.07
CA SER A 66 -0.71 25.84 0.63
C SER A 66 -1.94 24.94 0.49
N PHE A 67 -2.96 25.17 1.34
CA PHE A 67 -4.13 24.32 1.47
C PHE A 67 -5.41 25.15 1.48
N THR A 68 -6.45 24.66 0.79
CA THR A 68 -7.77 25.28 0.79
C THR A 68 -8.88 24.23 0.72
N THR A 69 -10.07 24.60 1.20
CA THR A 69 -11.29 23.81 0.99
C THR A 69 -12.07 24.26 -0.25
N ASN A 70 -11.68 25.38 -0.86
CA ASN A 70 -12.37 25.97 -2.01
C ASN A 70 -11.70 25.55 -3.31
N LEU A 71 -12.41 24.76 -4.13
CA LEU A 71 -11.90 24.27 -5.41
C LEU A 71 -11.57 25.42 -6.38
N GLU A 72 -12.47 26.42 -6.50
CA GLU A 72 -12.27 27.56 -7.40
C GLU A 72 -11.00 28.35 -7.07
N GLU A 73 -10.80 28.64 -5.77
CA GLU A 73 -9.58 29.29 -5.28
C GLU A 73 -8.32 28.46 -5.59
N GLY A 74 -8.38 27.16 -5.33
CA GLY A 74 -7.25 26.25 -5.50
C GLY A 74 -6.79 26.12 -6.96
N ILE A 75 -7.71 26.15 -7.92
CA ILE A 75 -7.40 25.94 -9.34
C ILE A 75 -7.21 27.25 -10.14
N LYS A 76 -7.60 28.38 -9.59
CA LYS A 76 -7.64 29.68 -10.29
C LYS A 76 -6.36 29.95 -11.08
N ASP A 77 -5.24 29.88 -10.42
CA ASP A 77 -3.93 30.20 -11.01
C ASP A 77 -3.16 28.97 -11.52
N ALA A 78 -3.66 27.76 -11.28
CA ALA A 78 -2.98 26.53 -11.65
C ALA A 78 -2.91 26.37 -13.18
N GLU A 79 -1.77 25.90 -13.69
CA GLU A 79 -1.58 25.46 -15.06
C GLU A 79 -1.93 23.97 -15.21
N ILE A 80 -1.69 23.21 -14.13
CA ILE A 80 -1.86 21.76 -14.07
C ILE A 80 -2.69 21.43 -12.83
N ILE A 81 -3.72 20.61 -12.99
CA ILE A 81 -4.62 20.18 -11.90
C ILE A 81 -4.54 18.67 -11.79
N PHE A 82 -4.01 18.17 -10.69
CA PHE A 82 -3.96 16.74 -10.37
C PHE A 82 -5.21 16.31 -9.61
N LEU A 83 -5.86 15.26 -10.08
CA LEU A 83 -6.95 14.59 -9.42
C LEU A 83 -6.39 13.38 -8.64
N ALA A 84 -6.26 13.52 -7.33
CA ALA A 84 -5.78 12.49 -6.41
C ALA A 84 -6.89 12.08 -5.44
N LEU A 85 -8.03 11.71 -6.02
CA LEU A 85 -9.29 11.46 -5.33
C LEU A 85 -9.45 9.96 -4.99
N PRO A 86 -10.19 9.61 -3.93
CA PRO A 86 -10.41 8.22 -3.58
C PRO A 86 -11.22 7.50 -4.66
N THR A 87 -10.84 6.23 -4.88
CA THR A 87 -11.55 5.28 -5.75
C THR A 87 -11.86 4.02 -4.93
N PRO A 88 -12.78 4.11 -3.94
CA PRO A 88 -13.10 2.96 -3.11
C PRO A 88 -13.75 1.87 -3.95
N PRO A 89 -13.68 0.59 -3.52
CA PRO A 89 -14.41 -0.47 -4.18
C PRO A 89 -15.92 -0.27 -3.98
N GLY A 90 -16.70 -0.45 -5.05
CA GLY A 90 -18.13 -0.59 -5.00
C GLY A 90 -18.55 -1.94 -4.38
N GLU A 91 -19.85 -2.14 -4.18
CA GLU A 91 -20.39 -3.41 -3.64
C GLU A 91 -20.10 -4.60 -4.57
N ASP A 92 -20.00 -4.37 -5.86
CA ASP A 92 -19.63 -5.33 -6.88
C ASP A 92 -18.10 -5.47 -7.07
N GLY A 93 -17.30 -4.70 -6.31
CA GLY A 93 -15.83 -4.64 -6.40
C GLY A 93 -15.31 -3.78 -7.57
N SER A 94 -16.18 -3.08 -8.32
CA SER A 94 -15.77 -2.07 -9.29
C SER A 94 -15.20 -0.84 -8.58
N ALA A 95 -14.44 0.00 -9.29
CA ALA A 95 -13.94 1.26 -8.70
C ALA A 95 -15.04 2.34 -8.74
N ASP A 96 -15.33 2.95 -7.59
CA ASP A 96 -16.28 4.06 -7.51
C ASP A 96 -15.66 5.36 -8.03
N LEU A 97 -16.14 5.83 -9.18
CA LEU A 97 -15.67 7.04 -9.85
C LEU A 97 -16.45 8.31 -9.50
N ARG A 98 -17.45 8.24 -8.62
CA ARG A 98 -18.33 9.39 -8.31
C ARG A 98 -17.55 10.62 -7.85
N TYR A 99 -16.50 10.43 -7.06
CA TYR A 99 -15.67 11.54 -6.57
C TYR A 99 -14.91 12.22 -7.70
N ILE A 100 -14.30 11.45 -8.60
CA ILE A 100 -13.51 11.97 -9.73
C ILE A 100 -14.45 12.68 -10.71
N LEU A 101 -15.55 12.05 -11.09
CA LEU A 101 -16.48 12.61 -12.06
C LEU A 101 -17.24 13.84 -11.52
N GLY A 102 -17.51 13.86 -10.20
CA GLY A 102 -18.09 15.04 -9.55
C GLY A 102 -17.15 16.25 -9.60
N VAL A 103 -15.88 16.05 -9.26
CA VAL A 103 -14.87 17.11 -9.38
C VAL A 103 -14.65 17.52 -10.85
N ALA A 104 -14.67 16.57 -11.79
CA ALA A 104 -14.55 16.87 -13.22
C ALA A 104 -15.72 17.75 -13.72
N ASP A 105 -16.96 17.47 -13.31
CA ASP A 105 -18.13 18.29 -13.64
C ASP A 105 -18.00 19.72 -13.07
N ASP A 106 -17.51 19.85 -11.85
CA ASP A 106 -17.28 21.16 -11.22
C ASP A 106 -16.12 21.93 -11.90
N LEU A 107 -15.05 21.24 -12.27
CA LEU A 107 -13.96 21.85 -13.07
C LEU A 107 -14.49 22.43 -14.37
N GLY A 108 -15.38 21.72 -15.08
CA GLY A 108 -15.99 22.23 -16.31
C GLY A 108 -16.67 23.60 -16.15
N LYS A 109 -17.30 23.85 -14.99
CA LYS A 109 -17.96 25.12 -14.66
C LYS A 109 -16.97 26.24 -14.28
N LEU A 110 -15.78 25.87 -13.77
CA LEU A 110 -14.83 26.78 -13.15
C LEU A 110 -13.64 27.14 -14.03
N LEU A 111 -13.39 26.38 -15.11
CA LEU A 111 -12.27 26.65 -16.00
C LEU A 111 -12.44 27.96 -16.78
N THR A 112 -11.47 28.88 -16.64
CA THR A 112 -11.47 30.18 -17.31
C THR A 112 -10.31 30.35 -18.32
N SER A 113 -9.39 29.39 -18.34
CA SER A 113 -8.25 29.34 -19.26
C SER A 113 -7.80 27.92 -19.47
N TYR A 114 -6.95 27.68 -20.46
CA TYR A 114 -6.38 26.34 -20.70
C TYR A 114 -5.72 25.75 -19.47
N LYS A 115 -6.03 24.50 -19.16
CA LYS A 115 -5.47 23.71 -18.07
C LYS A 115 -5.16 22.29 -18.56
N VAL A 116 -4.15 21.66 -17.96
CA VAL A 116 -3.92 20.21 -18.06
C VAL A 116 -4.54 19.56 -16.82
N ILE A 117 -5.50 18.68 -17.02
CA ILE A 117 -6.16 17.91 -15.96
C ILE A 117 -5.50 16.54 -15.92
N VAL A 118 -5.02 16.12 -14.76
CA VAL A 118 -4.19 14.92 -14.61
C VAL A 118 -4.87 13.94 -13.67
N ASP A 119 -5.31 12.80 -14.20
CA ASP A 119 -5.77 11.67 -13.38
C ASP A 119 -4.56 10.99 -12.74
N LYS A 120 -4.37 11.24 -11.44
CA LYS A 120 -3.32 10.63 -10.61
C LYS A 120 -3.83 9.41 -9.85
N SER A 121 -5.11 9.34 -9.58
CA SER A 121 -5.76 8.20 -8.93
C SER A 121 -5.64 6.94 -9.79
N THR A 122 -5.66 5.76 -9.14
CA THR A 122 -5.78 4.48 -9.82
C THR A 122 -7.23 4.28 -10.27
N VAL A 123 -7.45 4.28 -11.57
CA VAL A 123 -8.78 4.31 -12.21
C VAL A 123 -8.92 3.25 -13.29
N PRO A 124 -10.13 2.69 -13.52
CA PRO A 124 -10.40 1.78 -14.62
C PRO A 124 -10.11 2.37 -15.99
N VAL A 125 -9.82 1.50 -16.95
CA VAL A 125 -9.56 1.88 -18.35
C VAL A 125 -10.76 2.62 -18.94
N GLY A 126 -10.49 3.76 -19.60
CA GLY A 126 -11.49 4.66 -20.16
C GLY A 126 -11.99 5.74 -19.19
N THR A 127 -11.38 5.90 -18.03
CA THR A 127 -11.75 6.95 -17.08
C THR A 127 -11.36 8.33 -17.58
N ALA A 128 -10.21 8.50 -18.25
CA ALA A 128 -9.81 9.78 -18.84
C ALA A 128 -10.84 10.30 -19.86
N GLU A 129 -11.44 9.41 -20.66
CA GLU A 129 -12.53 9.77 -21.58
C GLU A 129 -13.77 10.26 -20.82
N LYS A 130 -14.12 9.62 -19.71
CA LYS A 130 -15.25 10.01 -18.84
C LYS A 130 -15.00 11.36 -18.17
N VAL A 131 -13.78 11.60 -17.68
CA VAL A 131 -13.36 12.87 -17.09
C VAL A 131 -13.41 13.98 -18.14
N HIS A 132 -12.85 13.73 -19.34
CA HIS A 132 -12.94 14.68 -20.45
C HIS A 132 -14.41 15.02 -20.78
N ALA A 133 -15.26 14.01 -20.93
CA ALA A 133 -16.67 14.21 -21.23
C ALA A 133 -17.41 14.99 -20.11
N ALA A 134 -17.09 14.77 -18.85
CA ALA A 134 -17.69 15.48 -17.72
C ALA A 134 -17.31 16.97 -17.73
N ILE A 135 -16.03 17.29 -17.95
CA ILE A 135 -15.54 18.68 -18.06
C ILE A 135 -16.13 19.37 -19.27
N ALA A 136 -16.14 18.71 -20.45
CA ALA A 136 -16.59 19.28 -21.71
C ALA A 136 -18.08 19.68 -21.73
N LYS A 137 -18.89 19.15 -20.82
CA LYS A 137 -20.31 19.58 -20.69
C LYS A 137 -20.47 21.06 -20.37
N HIS A 138 -19.51 21.64 -19.66
CA HIS A 138 -19.62 22.99 -19.12
C HIS A 138 -18.46 23.91 -19.56
N ALA A 139 -17.29 23.34 -19.90
CA ALA A 139 -16.11 24.12 -20.24
C ALA A 139 -16.31 24.95 -21.51
N SER A 140 -15.97 26.23 -21.42
CA SER A 140 -15.94 27.18 -22.55
C SER A 140 -14.53 27.44 -23.06
N VAL A 141 -13.53 26.81 -22.49
CA VAL A 141 -12.10 26.95 -22.82
C VAL A 141 -11.50 25.59 -23.11
N ASP A 142 -10.38 25.59 -23.86
CA ASP A 142 -9.64 24.36 -24.13
C ASP A 142 -9.01 23.78 -22.86
N PHE A 143 -8.93 22.47 -22.80
CA PHE A 143 -8.25 21.70 -21.77
C PHE A 143 -7.80 20.36 -22.33
N ASP A 144 -6.82 19.74 -21.69
CA ASP A 144 -6.39 18.38 -22.00
C ASP A 144 -6.49 17.51 -20.75
N VAL A 145 -6.77 16.21 -20.93
CA VAL A 145 -6.74 15.21 -19.87
C VAL A 145 -5.53 14.31 -20.06
N VAL A 146 -4.85 14.01 -18.97
CA VAL A 146 -3.67 13.12 -18.93
C VAL A 146 -3.88 12.05 -17.88
N SER A 147 -3.68 10.80 -18.23
CA SER A 147 -3.57 9.69 -17.26
C SER A 147 -2.13 9.60 -16.77
N ASN A 148 -1.91 9.84 -15.49
CA ASN A 148 -0.60 9.76 -14.86
C ASN A 148 -0.65 8.87 -13.62
N PRO A 149 -0.76 7.56 -13.79
CA PRO A 149 -0.85 6.63 -12.67
C PRO A 149 0.37 6.75 -11.76
N GLU A 150 0.15 6.59 -10.46
CA GLU A 150 1.20 6.58 -9.46
C GLU A 150 1.73 5.15 -9.23
N PHE A 151 2.98 5.04 -8.80
CA PHE A 151 3.62 3.78 -8.42
C PHE A 151 4.29 3.91 -7.06
N LEU A 152 3.71 4.71 -6.18
CA LEU A 152 4.21 5.00 -4.85
C LEU A 152 3.96 3.80 -3.93
N ARG A 153 4.93 3.52 -3.08
CA ARG A 153 4.82 2.52 -2.02
C ARG A 153 4.69 3.24 -0.69
N GLU A 154 3.63 2.99 0.06
CA GLU A 154 3.51 3.47 1.43
C GLU A 154 4.78 3.15 2.23
N GLY A 155 5.28 4.09 3.04
CA GLY A 155 6.56 3.98 3.73
C GLY A 155 7.81 4.34 2.90
N PHE A 156 7.67 4.50 1.57
CA PHE A 156 8.74 4.88 0.63
C PHE A 156 8.26 5.87 -0.43
N ALA A 157 7.08 6.46 -0.26
CA ALA A 157 6.45 7.23 -1.32
C ALA A 157 7.18 8.52 -1.65
N VAL A 158 7.80 9.16 -0.67
CA VAL A 158 8.66 10.34 -0.90
C VAL A 158 9.84 9.98 -1.79
N ASP A 159 10.55 8.89 -1.49
CA ASP A 159 11.69 8.44 -2.29
C ASP A 159 11.25 7.99 -3.68
N ASP A 160 10.16 7.21 -3.78
CA ASP A 160 9.60 6.76 -5.06
C ASP A 160 9.15 7.92 -5.93
N PHE A 161 8.64 9.01 -5.35
CA PHE A 161 8.25 10.20 -6.09
C PHE A 161 9.46 11.03 -6.54
N MET A 162 10.43 11.23 -5.63
CA MET A 162 11.61 12.05 -5.91
C MET A 162 12.62 11.38 -6.84
N LYS A 163 12.62 10.03 -6.87
CA LYS A 163 13.51 9.21 -7.71
C LYS A 163 12.75 8.02 -8.32
N PRO A 164 11.76 8.29 -9.20
CA PRO A 164 10.91 7.23 -9.73
C PRO A 164 11.69 6.31 -10.68
N ASP A 165 11.41 5.00 -10.64
CA ASP A 165 11.93 4.04 -11.63
C ASP A 165 11.44 4.39 -13.05
N ARG A 166 10.26 4.96 -13.18
CA ARG A 166 9.65 5.50 -14.41
C ARG A 166 8.50 6.44 -14.07
N VAL A 167 8.18 7.31 -15.01
CA VAL A 167 6.95 8.09 -15.03
C VAL A 167 6.13 7.66 -16.24
N VAL A 168 4.87 7.30 -16.05
CA VAL A 168 3.94 6.94 -17.14
C VAL A 168 3.00 8.10 -17.39
N LEU A 169 2.91 8.54 -18.64
CA LEU A 169 2.04 9.63 -19.10
C LEU A 169 1.22 9.15 -20.28
N GLY A 170 -0.08 9.05 -20.08
CA GLY A 170 -1.06 8.72 -21.11
C GLY A 170 -1.75 9.97 -21.60
N THR A 171 -1.50 10.38 -22.85
CA THR A 171 -2.17 11.50 -23.47
C THR A 171 -2.02 11.48 -24.98
N SER A 172 -3.06 11.90 -25.70
CA SER A 172 -3.06 12.13 -27.13
C SER A 172 -2.71 13.58 -27.53
N SER A 173 -2.51 14.48 -26.54
CA SER A 173 -2.19 15.90 -26.76
C SER A 173 -0.69 16.15 -26.68
N GLU A 174 -0.06 16.52 -27.81
CA GLU A 174 1.35 16.96 -27.84
C GLU A 174 1.61 18.17 -26.93
N ARG A 175 0.61 19.03 -26.73
CA ARG A 175 0.71 20.19 -25.84
C ARG A 175 0.80 19.76 -24.39
N ALA A 176 -0.07 18.87 -23.97
CA ALA A 176 -0.06 18.32 -22.61
C ALA A 176 1.21 17.49 -22.37
N GLU A 177 1.64 16.66 -23.34
CA GLU A 177 2.87 15.89 -23.28
C GLU A 177 4.08 16.77 -22.95
N LYS A 178 4.30 17.86 -23.69
CA LYS A 178 5.42 18.80 -23.45
C LYS A 178 5.36 19.47 -22.08
N ILE A 179 4.15 19.82 -21.61
CA ILE A 179 3.96 20.43 -20.28
C ILE A 179 4.32 19.44 -19.16
N MET A 180 3.84 18.21 -19.29
CA MET A 180 4.07 17.15 -18.32
C MET A 180 5.53 16.65 -18.32
N GLU A 181 6.15 16.56 -19.51
CA GLU A 181 7.58 16.25 -19.63
C GLU A 181 8.43 17.28 -18.87
N GLN A 182 8.17 18.59 -19.08
CA GLN A 182 8.87 19.64 -18.37
C GLN A 182 8.68 19.57 -16.86
N LEU A 183 7.49 19.21 -16.39
CA LEU A 183 7.18 19.04 -14.97
C LEU A 183 7.98 17.90 -14.34
N TYR A 184 8.05 16.74 -15.01
CA TYR A 184 8.71 15.55 -14.48
C TYR A 184 10.22 15.49 -14.74
N LYS A 185 10.75 16.30 -15.64
CA LYS A 185 12.19 16.32 -15.99
C LYS A 185 13.14 16.41 -14.78
N PRO A 186 12.85 17.18 -13.70
CA PRO A 186 13.73 17.22 -12.54
C PRO A 186 13.86 15.88 -11.81
N PHE A 187 12.84 15.01 -11.85
CA PHE A 187 12.78 13.75 -11.13
C PHE A 187 13.48 12.59 -11.86
N VAL A 188 13.64 12.70 -13.19
CA VAL A 188 14.19 11.62 -14.05
C VAL A 188 15.61 11.93 -14.56
N ARG A 189 16.33 12.84 -13.92
CA ARG A 189 17.70 13.26 -14.33
C ARG A 189 18.73 12.13 -14.31
N GLN A 190 18.45 11.05 -13.60
CA GLN A 190 19.36 9.89 -13.49
C GLN A 190 19.19 8.90 -14.66
N GLY A 191 18.42 9.23 -15.69
CA GLY A 191 18.21 8.41 -16.87
C GLY A 191 17.00 7.48 -16.81
N ASN A 192 16.18 7.59 -15.76
CA ASN A 192 14.92 6.86 -15.70
C ASN A 192 13.93 7.43 -16.73
N PRO A 193 13.12 6.58 -17.41
CA PRO A 193 12.32 7.04 -18.52
C PRO A 193 11.03 7.76 -18.08
N ILE A 194 10.62 8.76 -18.88
CA ILE A 194 9.22 9.14 -19.01
C ILE A 194 8.68 8.33 -20.18
N VAL A 195 7.66 7.51 -19.92
CA VAL A 195 7.06 6.62 -20.92
C VAL A 195 5.73 7.25 -21.36
N PHE A 196 5.69 7.68 -22.61
CA PHE A 196 4.48 8.24 -23.22
C PHE A 196 3.67 7.14 -23.91
N MET A 197 2.36 7.19 -23.75
CA MET A 197 1.40 6.27 -24.34
C MET A 197 0.02 6.93 -24.43
N ASP A 198 -0.97 6.22 -24.97
CA ASP A 198 -2.36 6.64 -24.89
C ASP A 198 -2.93 6.49 -23.46
N GLU A 199 -4.02 7.18 -23.19
CA GLU A 199 -4.63 7.25 -21.86
C GLU A 199 -5.04 5.86 -21.36
N LYS A 200 -5.66 5.02 -22.20
CA LYS A 200 -6.13 3.67 -21.83
C LYS A 200 -4.97 2.75 -21.49
N SER A 201 -3.89 2.82 -22.26
CA SER A 201 -2.68 2.04 -21.98
C SER A 201 -2.03 2.47 -20.65
N ALA A 202 -2.01 3.77 -20.33
CA ALA A 202 -1.50 4.26 -19.07
C ALA A 202 -2.33 3.80 -17.87
N GLU A 203 -3.67 3.87 -17.96
CA GLU A 203 -4.59 3.37 -16.95
C GLU A 203 -4.40 1.86 -16.73
N LEU A 204 -4.34 1.07 -17.80
CA LEU A 204 -4.14 -0.38 -17.70
C LEU A 204 -2.76 -0.73 -17.14
N THR A 205 -1.72 0.05 -17.43
CA THR A 205 -0.35 -0.19 -16.95
C THR A 205 -0.28 -0.26 -15.43
N LYS A 206 -1.02 0.59 -14.72
CA LYS A 206 -1.07 0.57 -13.25
C LYS A 206 -1.66 -0.73 -12.72
N TYR A 207 -2.82 -1.12 -13.22
CA TYR A 207 -3.49 -2.35 -12.81
C TYR A 207 -2.66 -3.59 -13.14
N ALA A 208 -2.11 -3.65 -14.35
CA ALA A 208 -1.26 -4.76 -14.78
C ALA A 208 -0.02 -4.89 -13.91
N ALA A 209 0.64 -3.77 -13.56
CA ALA A 209 1.81 -3.79 -12.68
C ALA A 209 1.46 -4.34 -11.29
N ASN A 210 0.40 -3.84 -10.65
CA ASN A 210 0.00 -4.29 -9.32
C ASN A 210 -0.48 -5.74 -9.34
N ALA A 211 -1.24 -6.15 -10.36
CA ALA A 211 -1.69 -7.54 -10.54
C ALA A 211 -0.50 -8.50 -10.72
N PHE A 212 0.51 -8.10 -11.49
CA PHE A 212 1.71 -8.92 -11.69
C PHE A 212 2.52 -9.07 -10.40
N LEU A 213 2.69 -7.99 -9.62
CA LEU A 213 3.38 -8.06 -8.33
C LEU A 213 2.62 -8.94 -7.33
N ALA A 214 1.30 -8.83 -7.25
CA ALA A 214 0.45 -9.70 -6.45
C ALA A 214 0.58 -11.18 -6.88
N THR A 215 0.64 -11.43 -8.19
CA THR A 215 0.85 -12.77 -8.75
C THR A 215 2.19 -13.36 -8.32
N LYS A 216 3.29 -12.58 -8.36
CA LYS A 216 4.62 -13.04 -7.91
C LYS A 216 4.61 -13.47 -6.44
N ILE A 217 3.99 -12.67 -5.56
CA ILE A 217 3.89 -13.01 -4.13
C ILE A 217 3.06 -14.29 -3.96
N THR A 218 1.90 -14.37 -4.61
CA THR A 218 1.00 -15.52 -4.50
C THR A 218 1.65 -16.80 -5.03
N PHE A 219 2.32 -16.73 -6.17
CA PHE A 219 3.08 -17.85 -6.72
C PHE A 219 4.13 -18.37 -5.72
N MET A 220 4.88 -17.46 -5.09
CA MET A 220 5.89 -17.86 -4.08
C MET A 220 5.25 -18.43 -2.82
N ASN A 221 4.06 -17.99 -2.44
CA ASN A 221 3.32 -18.56 -1.32
C ASN A 221 2.87 -20.00 -1.63
N GLU A 222 2.37 -20.28 -2.85
CA GLU A 222 2.05 -21.66 -3.25
C GLU A 222 3.30 -22.54 -3.29
N ILE A 223 4.42 -22.04 -3.85
CA ILE A 223 5.69 -22.77 -3.84
C ILE A 223 6.16 -23.04 -2.41
N ALA A 224 5.99 -22.08 -1.50
CA ALA A 224 6.34 -22.27 -0.09
C ALA A 224 5.50 -23.36 0.56
N ASN A 225 4.19 -23.35 0.37
CA ASN A 225 3.30 -24.38 0.88
C ASN A 225 3.66 -25.77 0.32
N PHE A 226 4.00 -25.84 -0.97
CA PHE A 226 4.47 -27.08 -1.59
C PHE A 226 5.83 -27.55 -1.05
N CYS A 227 6.77 -26.62 -0.80
CA CYS A 227 8.06 -26.96 -0.18
C CYS A 227 7.89 -27.70 1.16
N GLU A 228 6.91 -27.30 1.98
CA GLU A 228 6.62 -28.00 3.25
C GLU A 228 6.19 -29.44 3.05
N LEU A 229 5.45 -29.74 1.98
CA LEU A 229 4.96 -31.09 1.66
C LEU A 229 6.09 -32.01 1.16
N VAL A 230 7.02 -31.47 0.41
CA VAL A 230 8.10 -32.26 -0.23
C VAL A 230 9.43 -32.18 0.51
N GLY A 231 9.50 -31.42 1.62
CA GLY A 231 10.72 -31.25 2.40
C GLY A 231 11.77 -30.34 1.77
N ALA A 232 11.38 -29.47 0.82
CA ALA A 232 12.24 -28.45 0.25
C ALA A 232 12.30 -27.20 1.15
N ASP A 233 13.22 -26.30 0.85
CA ASP A 233 13.41 -25.01 1.53
C ASP A 233 13.11 -23.88 0.56
N VAL A 234 12.06 -23.12 0.84
CA VAL A 234 11.59 -22.04 -0.04
C VAL A 234 12.61 -20.92 -0.22
N ASP A 235 13.46 -20.63 0.76
CA ASP A 235 14.50 -19.61 0.61
C ASP A 235 15.55 -20.00 -0.41
N LYS A 236 15.91 -21.29 -0.46
CA LYS A 236 16.82 -21.82 -1.48
C LYS A 236 16.18 -21.80 -2.87
N VAL A 237 14.89 -22.18 -2.96
CA VAL A 237 14.13 -22.09 -4.22
C VAL A 237 14.05 -20.64 -4.68
N ARG A 238 13.70 -19.71 -3.79
CA ARG A 238 13.63 -18.26 -4.05
C ARG A 238 14.95 -17.70 -4.58
N ILE A 239 16.08 -18.06 -3.94
CA ILE A 239 17.41 -17.64 -4.38
C ILE A 239 17.73 -18.22 -5.76
N GLY A 240 17.42 -19.50 -5.96
CA GLY A 240 17.67 -20.19 -7.23
C GLY A 240 16.94 -19.53 -8.40
N ILE A 241 15.60 -19.39 -8.31
CA ILE A 241 14.82 -18.77 -9.39
C ILE A 241 15.08 -17.27 -9.52
N GLY A 242 15.29 -16.56 -8.41
CA GLY A 242 15.54 -15.12 -8.40
C GLY A 242 16.91 -14.70 -8.93
N SER A 243 17.83 -15.66 -9.14
CA SER A 243 19.13 -15.41 -9.78
C SER A 243 19.04 -15.31 -11.31
N ASP A 244 17.93 -15.72 -11.91
CA ASP A 244 17.63 -15.50 -13.32
C ASP A 244 17.11 -14.07 -13.52
N ASP A 245 17.82 -13.26 -14.33
CA ASP A 245 17.48 -11.85 -14.59
C ASP A 245 16.09 -11.68 -15.22
N ARG A 246 15.58 -12.70 -15.93
CA ARG A 246 14.22 -12.69 -16.50
C ARG A 246 13.14 -12.74 -15.43
N ILE A 247 13.44 -13.28 -14.24
CA ILE A 247 12.53 -13.37 -13.08
C ILE A 247 12.79 -12.23 -12.10
N GLY A 248 14.07 -12.02 -11.74
CA GLY A 248 14.52 -11.03 -10.79
C GLY A 248 14.18 -11.38 -9.32
N LYS A 249 14.85 -10.73 -8.38
CA LYS A 249 14.80 -11.09 -6.95
C LYS A 249 13.62 -10.48 -6.18
N ARG A 250 13.01 -9.42 -6.72
CA ARG A 250 11.97 -8.64 -6.01
C ARG A 250 10.61 -9.34 -6.05
N PHE A 251 9.83 -9.20 -4.98
CA PHE A 251 8.47 -9.78 -4.83
C PHE A 251 8.42 -11.31 -4.85
N LEU A 252 9.52 -11.98 -4.46
CA LEU A 252 9.60 -13.44 -4.32
C LEU A 252 9.67 -13.90 -2.86
N PHE A 253 9.31 -13.06 -1.90
CA PHE A 253 9.35 -13.40 -0.48
C PHE A 253 8.01 -13.99 -0.05
N PRO A 254 7.99 -15.28 0.38
CA PRO A 254 6.77 -15.90 0.88
C PRO A 254 6.43 -15.38 2.28
N GLY A 255 5.16 -15.48 2.63
CA GLY A 255 4.64 -15.08 3.94
C GLY A 255 3.17 -15.45 4.10
N ILE A 256 2.51 -14.81 5.05
CA ILE A 256 1.08 -15.00 5.33
C ILE A 256 0.16 -14.17 4.40
N GLY A 257 0.52 -14.03 3.13
CA GLY A 257 -0.26 -13.28 2.15
C GLY A 257 0.04 -11.77 2.15
N TYR A 258 -0.58 -11.09 1.19
CA TYR A 258 -0.51 -9.64 1.06
C TYR A 258 -1.83 -8.98 1.49
N GLY A 259 -1.72 -7.73 1.92
CA GLY A 259 -2.81 -6.82 2.22
C GLY A 259 -2.55 -5.43 1.66
N GLY A 260 -3.00 -4.42 2.36
CA GLY A 260 -2.86 -3.01 2.01
C GLY A 260 -3.96 -2.48 1.11
N SER A 261 -3.92 -1.19 0.87
CA SER A 261 -4.92 -0.45 0.11
C SER A 261 -4.90 -0.69 -1.39
N CYS A 262 -3.79 -1.21 -1.93
CA CYS A 262 -3.56 -1.26 -3.38
C CYS A 262 -3.83 -2.65 -3.97
N PHE A 263 -3.04 -3.67 -3.60
CA PHE A 263 -3.10 -4.96 -4.28
C PHE A 263 -4.47 -5.63 -4.24
N PRO A 264 -5.16 -5.77 -3.08
CA PRO A 264 -6.47 -6.42 -3.05
C PRO A 264 -7.47 -5.67 -3.91
N LYS A 265 -7.53 -4.34 -3.78
CA LYS A 265 -8.47 -3.49 -4.52
C LYS A 265 -8.20 -3.49 -6.02
N ASP A 266 -6.95 -3.34 -6.44
CA ASP A 266 -6.59 -3.16 -7.85
C ASP A 266 -6.72 -4.47 -8.63
N VAL A 267 -6.36 -5.62 -8.01
CA VAL A 267 -6.58 -6.94 -8.62
C VAL A 267 -8.08 -7.20 -8.79
N GLN A 268 -8.89 -6.91 -7.78
CA GLN A 268 -10.35 -7.05 -7.85
C GLN A 268 -10.95 -6.15 -8.94
N ALA A 269 -10.54 -4.87 -8.99
CA ALA A 269 -11.04 -3.92 -9.98
C ALA A 269 -10.67 -4.33 -11.42
N LEU A 270 -9.46 -4.89 -11.63
CA LEU A 270 -9.06 -5.41 -12.94
C LEU A 270 -9.88 -6.64 -13.35
N VAL A 271 -10.14 -7.56 -12.42
CA VAL A 271 -11.02 -8.72 -12.68
C VAL A 271 -12.42 -8.26 -13.06
N ASN A 272 -12.99 -7.30 -12.35
CA ASN A 272 -14.32 -6.78 -12.63
C ASN A 272 -14.37 -6.04 -13.98
N SER A 273 -13.37 -5.21 -14.28
CA SER A 273 -13.24 -4.57 -15.60
C SER A 273 -13.17 -5.60 -16.73
N GLY A 274 -12.52 -6.74 -16.49
CA GLY A 274 -12.54 -7.86 -17.44
C GLY A 274 -13.95 -8.39 -17.66
N LEU A 275 -14.70 -8.67 -16.59
CA LEU A 275 -16.07 -9.18 -16.68
C LEU A 275 -17.01 -8.22 -17.42
N GLU A 276 -16.91 -6.92 -17.18
CA GLU A 276 -17.66 -5.89 -17.91
C GLU A 276 -17.38 -5.93 -19.42
N ASN A 277 -16.16 -6.32 -19.80
CA ASN A 277 -15.73 -6.48 -21.18
C ASN A 277 -15.79 -7.96 -21.69
N GLN A 278 -16.56 -8.82 -21.03
CA GLN A 278 -16.74 -10.23 -21.38
C GLN A 278 -15.42 -11.03 -21.40
N PHE A 279 -14.45 -10.62 -20.58
CA PHE A 279 -13.15 -11.27 -20.43
C PHE A 279 -12.94 -11.80 -19.03
N SER A 280 -12.53 -13.06 -18.90
CA SER A 280 -12.25 -13.70 -17.60
C SER A 280 -10.76 -13.75 -17.33
N PHE A 281 -10.32 -13.09 -16.28
CA PHE A 281 -8.94 -13.17 -15.79
C PHE A 281 -8.73 -14.40 -14.89
N GLU A 282 -8.51 -15.58 -15.45
CA GLU A 282 -8.38 -16.83 -14.68
C GLU A 282 -7.18 -16.81 -13.71
N ILE A 283 -6.03 -16.27 -14.14
CA ILE A 283 -4.85 -16.13 -13.27
C ILE A 283 -5.18 -15.25 -12.07
N LEU A 284 -5.81 -14.11 -12.27
CA LEU A 284 -6.07 -13.15 -11.18
C LEU A 284 -7.12 -13.67 -10.20
N LYS A 285 -8.12 -14.39 -10.66
CA LYS A 285 -9.08 -15.10 -9.80
C LYS A 285 -8.38 -16.10 -8.89
N SER A 286 -7.45 -16.88 -9.45
CA SER A 286 -6.64 -17.83 -8.69
C SER A 286 -5.76 -17.10 -7.67
N VAL A 287 -5.10 -16.00 -8.07
CA VAL A 287 -4.29 -15.15 -7.17
C VAL A 287 -5.10 -14.67 -5.97
N MET A 288 -6.31 -14.17 -6.18
CA MET A 288 -7.20 -13.72 -5.11
C MET A 288 -7.57 -14.86 -4.15
N SER A 289 -7.98 -16.01 -4.70
CA SER A 289 -8.39 -17.18 -3.92
C SER A 289 -7.24 -17.73 -3.07
N VAL A 290 -6.06 -17.87 -3.65
CA VAL A 290 -4.86 -18.37 -2.94
C VAL A 290 -4.44 -17.37 -1.86
N ASN A 291 -4.43 -16.06 -2.16
CA ASN A 291 -4.07 -15.06 -1.15
C ASN A 291 -5.03 -15.05 0.04
N GLU A 292 -6.33 -15.25 -0.20
CA GLU A 292 -7.31 -15.30 0.89
C GLU A 292 -7.03 -16.48 1.83
N SER A 293 -6.75 -17.67 1.28
CA SER A 293 -6.36 -18.83 2.07
C SER A 293 -5.02 -18.63 2.79
N GLN A 294 -4.09 -17.91 2.18
CA GLN A 294 -2.76 -17.69 2.73
C GLN A 294 -2.76 -16.83 4.00
N LYS A 295 -3.71 -15.90 4.15
CA LYS A 295 -3.79 -15.00 5.31
C LYS A 295 -3.91 -15.74 6.65
N THR A 296 -4.38 -16.98 6.63
CA THR A 296 -4.55 -17.80 7.83
C THR A 296 -3.72 -19.08 7.85
N VAL A 297 -2.75 -19.23 6.94
CA VAL A 297 -1.94 -20.45 6.76
C VAL A 297 -1.20 -20.89 8.03
N LEU A 298 -0.88 -19.99 8.95
CA LEU A 298 -0.27 -20.31 10.24
C LEU A 298 -1.26 -20.82 11.30
N PHE A 299 -2.55 -20.54 11.16
CA PHE A 299 -3.53 -20.91 12.16
C PHE A 299 -3.58 -22.45 12.40
N PRO A 300 -3.66 -23.31 11.38
CA PRO A 300 -3.59 -24.76 11.58
C PRO A 300 -2.30 -25.22 12.25
N LYS A 301 -1.17 -24.57 11.99
CA LYS A 301 0.11 -24.89 12.63
C LYS A 301 0.09 -24.57 14.13
N ILE A 302 -0.50 -23.43 14.49
CA ILE A 302 -0.71 -23.03 15.89
C ILE A 302 -1.68 -23.99 16.58
N GLU A 303 -2.81 -24.29 15.94
CA GLU A 303 -3.82 -25.21 16.48
C GLU A 303 -3.24 -26.60 16.71
N ASN A 304 -2.49 -27.15 15.76
CA ASN A 304 -1.82 -28.45 15.89
C ASN A 304 -0.78 -28.46 17.03
N PHE A 305 0.01 -27.39 17.17
CA PHE A 305 0.98 -27.27 18.25
C PHE A 305 0.30 -27.37 19.64
N PHE A 306 -0.81 -26.66 19.81
CA PHE A 306 -1.60 -26.71 21.07
C PHE A 306 -2.61 -27.84 21.10
N ARG A 307 -2.60 -28.80 20.16
CA ARG A 307 -3.51 -29.96 20.07
C ARG A 307 -4.98 -29.55 20.16
N GLY A 308 -5.37 -28.48 19.47
CA GLY A 308 -6.71 -27.91 19.50
C GLY A 308 -7.09 -27.15 20.77
N ASN A 309 -6.21 -27.09 21.79
CA ASN A 309 -6.50 -26.43 23.06
C ASN A 309 -5.96 -25.00 23.11
N LEU A 310 -6.61 -24.09 22.36
CA LEU A 310 -6.26 -22.65 22.30
C LEU A 310 -6.99 -21.83 23.37
N LYS A 311 -8.04 -22.36 23.98
CA LYS A 311 -8.84 -21.64 24.99
C LYS A 311 -7.96 -21.17 26.15
N GLY A 312 -7.92 -19.86 26.38
CA GLY A 312 -7.14 -19.22 27.44
C GLY A 312 -5.62 -19.15 27.19
N LYS A 313 -5.12 -19.65 26.05
CA LYS A 313 -3.73 -19.44 25.63
C LYS A 313 -3.46 -17.99 25.35
N ARG A 314 -2.33 -17.47 25.85
CA ARG A 314 -1.86 -16.10 25.61
C ARG A 314 -0.90 -16.10 24.42
N ILE A 315 -1.31 -15.49 23.33
CA ILE A 315 -0.51 -15.36 22.10
C ILE A 315 -0.04 -13.92 21.98
N ALA A 316 1.29 -13.72 22.06
CA ALA A 316 1.90 -12.46 21.70
C ALA A 316 1.87 -12.30 20.16
N LEU A 317 1.51 -11.13 19.67
CA LEU A 317 1.47 -10.84 18.22
C LEU A 317 2.31 -9.61 17.92
N TRP A 318 3.31 -9.77 17.07
CA TRP A 318 4.14 -8.69 16.57
C TRP A 318 3.75 -8.31 15.15
N GLY A 319 3.36 -7.04 14.98
CA GLY A 319 2.98 -6.46 13.70
C GLY A 319 1.50 -6.58 13.38
N LEU A 320 0.86 -5.44 13.21
CA LEU A 320 -0.57 -5.29 12.91
C LEU A 320 -0.81 -4.68 11.52
N SER A 321 0.10 -3.82 11.06
CA SER A 321 0.09 -3.25 9.70
C SER A 321 0.35 -4.34 8.65
N PHE A 322 -0.10 -4.12 7.43
CA PHE A 322 0.08 -5.10 6.35
C PHE A 322 1.54 -5.28 5.91
N LYS A 323 2.39 -4.30 6.17
CA LYS A 323 3.86 -4.30 5.96
C LYS A 323 4.53 -3.28 6.90
N PRO A 324 5.87 -3.27 7.03
CA PRO A 324 6.60 -2.24 7.78
C PRO A 324 6.43 -0.83 7.19
N ASP A 325 6.76 0.17 8.01
CA ASP A 325 6.84 1.60 7.66
C ASP A 325 5.52 2.21 7.19
N THR A 326 4.39 1.67 7.68
CA THR A 326 3.04 2.21 7.47
C THR A 326 2.11 1.88 8.64
N ASP A 327 1.10 2.68 8.84
CA ASP A 327 0.00 2.44 9.78
C ASP A 327 -1.24 1.78 9.12
N ASP A 328 -1.16 1.44 7.83
CA ASP A 328 -2.27 0.86 7.06
C ASP A 328 -2.54 -0.60 7.46
N ILE A 329 -3.78 -0.84 7.90
CA ILE A 329 -4.26 -2.15 8.36
C ILE A 329 -5.25 -2.81 7.40
N ARG A 330 -5.57 -2.15 6.27
CA ARG A 330 -6.54 -2.66 5.30
C ARG A 330 -6.07 -4.00 4.74
N GLU A 331 -6.93 -5.01 4.82
CA GLU A 331 -6.62 -6.37 4.39
C GLU A 331 -5.34 -6.96 5.01
N ALA A 332 -4.87 -6.42 6.16
CA ALA A 332 -3.69 -6.91 6.84
C ALA A 332 -3.90 -8.35 7.35
N PRO A 333 -3.02 -9.29 7.01
CA PRO A 333 -3.13 -10.68 7.46
C PRO A 333 -3.22 -10.84 8.98
N ALA A 334 -2.65 -9.91 9.74
CA ALA A 334 -2.73 -9.88 11.20
C ALA A 334 -4.18 -9.88 11.71
N LEU A 335 -5.09 -9.12 11.07
CA LEU A 335 -6.49 -9.06 11.47
C LEU A 335 -7.22 -10.40 11.26
N TYR A 336 -6.88 -11.12 10.19
CA TYR A 336 -7.40 -12.46 9.91
C TYR A 336 -6.91 -13.48 10.95
N MET A 337 -5.63 -13.42 11.32
CA MET A 337 -5.04 -14.25 12.36
C MET A 337 -5.63 -13.93 13.74
N ILE A 338 -5.83 -12.65 14.08
CA ILE A 338 -6.51 -12.24 15.34
C ILE A 338 -7.90 -12.84 15.40
N LYS A 339 -8.69 -12.69 14.32
CA LYS A 339 -10.05 -13.24 14.25
C LYS A 339 -10.06 -14.77 14.46
N ALA A 340 -9.14 -15.49 13.82
CA ALA A 340 -9.04 -16.95 13.97
C ALA A 340 -8.64 -17.35 15.40
N LEU A 341 -7.62 -16.70 15.98
CA LEU A 341 -7.13 -16.99 17.33
C LEU A 341 -8.17 -16.67 18.42
N THR A 342 -8.79 -15.50 18.37
CA THR A 342 -9.82 -15.09 19.32
C THR A 342 -11.08 -15.97 19.19
N GLY A 343 -11.46 -16.32 17.95
CA GLY A 343 -12.53 -17.28 17.69
C GLY A 343 -12.29 -18.66 18.29
N ALA A 344 -11.04 -19.10 18.39
CA ALA A 344 -10.63 -20.33 19.07
C ALA A 344 -10.44 -20.16 20.59
N GLY A 345 -10.73 -18.98 21.13
CA GLY A 345 -10.67 -18.68 22.57
C GLY A 345 -9.29 -18.31 23.11
N ALA A 346 -8.33 -17.99 22.24
CA ALA A 346 -7.03 -17.47 22.66
C ALA A 346 -7.11 -15.99 23.08
N ASN A 347 -6.22 -15.59 23.99
CA ASN A 347 -6.02 -14.20 24.41
C ASN A 347 -4.85 -13.62 23.61
N VAL A 348 -5.11 -12.68 22.72
CA VAL A 348 -4.08 -12.04 21.89
C VAL A 348 -3.58 -10.77 22.58
N VAL A 349 -2.26 -10.59 22.64
CA VAL A 349 -1.60 -9.37 23.11
C VAL A 349 -0.69 -8.88 21.98
N ALA A 350 -1.03 -7.77 21.37
CA ALA A 350 -0.36 -7.29 20.18
C ALA A 350 0.48 -6.05 20.42
N TYR A 351 1.53 -5.93 19.63
CA TYR A 351 2.31 -4.70 19.49
C TYR A 351 2.62 -4.42 18.02
N ASP A 352 2.46 -3.17 17.65
CA ASP A 352 2.90 -2.60 16.36
C ASP A 352 3.39 -1.18 16.60
N PRO A 353 4.48 -0.73 15.96
CA PRO A 353 4.99 0.63 16.14
C PRO A 353 4.00 1.75 15.78
N GLU A 354 3.17 1.56 14.74
CA GLU A 354 2.34 2.63 14.16
C GLU A 354 0.84 2.28 14.08
N ALA A 355 0.48 0.99 13.94
CA ALA A 355 -0.88 0.60 13.55
C ALA A 355 -1.84 0.31 14.71
N MET A 356 -1.40 0.39 15.97
CA MET A 356 -2.23 -0.03 17.12
C MET A 356 -3.52 0.78 17.24
N GLU A 357 -3.47 2.11 17.08
CA GLU A 357 -4.65 2.96 17.20
C GLU A 357 -5.66 2.68 16.08
N ASN A 358 -5.18 2.44 14.85
CA ASN A 358 -6.02 2.09 13.71
C ASN A 358 -6.71 0.73 13.92
N VAL A 359 -6.00 -0.26 14.46
CA VAL A 359 -6.60 -1.55 14.80
C VAL A 359 -7.61 -1.41 15.93
N LYS A 360 -7.30 -0.64 16.97
CA LYS A 360 -8.19 -0.39 18.10
C LYS A 360 -9.49 0.30 17.66
N ALA A 361 -9.41 1.20 16.69
CA ALA A 361 -10.59 1.84 16.12
C ALA A 361 -11.53 0.85 15.41
N VAL A 362 -11.00 -0.27 14.86
CA VAL A 362 -11.77 -1.28 14.11
C VAL A 362 -12.29 -2.41 14.99
N ILE A 363 -11.44 -2.99 15.85
CA ILE A 363 -11.80 -4.17 16.65
C ILE A 363 -11.93 -3.87 18.15
N GLY A 364 -11.71 -2.61 18.58
CA GLY A 364 -11.82 -2.22 19.99
C GLY A 364 -10.89 -3.02 20.90
N ASP A 365 -11.44 -3.41 22.05
CA ASP A 365 -10.70 -4.13 23.09
C ASP A 365 -10.84 -5.67 22.96
N GLN A 366 -11.07 -6.20 21.74
CA GLN A 366 -11.08 -7.66 21.50
C GLN A 366 -9.72 -8.30 21.76
N ILE A 367 -8.66 -7.51 21.73
CA ILE A 367 -7.29 -7.91 22.07
C ILE A 367 -6.69 -6.93 23.09
N THR A 368 -5.57 -7.27 23.67
CA THR A 368 -4.78 -6.34 24.51
C THR A 368 -3.67 -5.70 23.67
N TYR A 369 -3.43 -4.41 23.85
CA TYR A 369 -2.36 -3.67 23.17
C TYR A 369 -1.22 -3.46 24.18
N ALA A 370 0.00 -3.83 23.77
CA ALA A 370 1.19 -3.71 24.60
C ALA A 370 1.95 -2.40 24.34
N GLU A 371 2.66 -1.90 25.32
CA GLU A 371 3.46 -0.66 25.23
C GLU A 371 4.70 -0.81 24.32
N ASN A 372 5.24 -2.03 24.20
CA ASN A 372 6.37 -2.38 23.35
C ASN A 372 6.38 -3.88 23.02
N GLU A 373 7.28 -4.27 22.13
CA GLU A 373 7.40 -5.65 21.64
C GLU A 373 7.68 -6.67 22.77
N TYR A 374 8.47 -6.30 23.77
CA TYR A 374 8.78 -7.19 24.91
C TYR A 374 7.62 -7.27 25.92
N ALA A 375 6.88 -6.18 26.12
CA ALA A 375 5.71 -6.20 27.00
C ALA A 375 4.62 -7.14 26.48
N ALA A 376 4.50 -7.28 25.16
CA ALA A 376 3.58 -8.26 24.55
C ALA A 376 3.92 -9.71 24.92
N LEU A 377 5.20 -10.02 25.09
CA LEU A 377 5.70 -11.39 25.37
C LEU A 377 5.46 -11.88 26.78
N LYS A 378 5.16 -10.98 27.73
CA LYS A 378 5.03 -11.35 29.15
C LYS A 378 3.98 -12.46 29.33
N ASP A 379 4.40 -13.59 29.90
CA ASP A 379 3.59 -14.77 30.13
C ASP A 379 2.90 -15.35 28.87
N ALA A 380 3.46 -15.08 27.68
CA ALA A 380 2.93 -15.62 26.44
C ALA A 380 3.24 -17.12 26.29
N ASP A 381 2.26 -17.87 25.78
CA ASP A 381 2.42 -19.29 25.44
C ASP A 381 3.10 -19.45 24.08
N ALA A 382 2.98 -18.45 23.18
CA ALA A 382 3.66 -18.40 21.90
C ALA A 382 3.75 -16.93 21.38
N LEU A 383 4.73 -16.69 20.51
CA LEU A 383 4.85 -15.47 19.69
C LEU A 383 4.41 -15.76 18.26
N LEU A 384 3.54 -14.91 17.70
CA LEU A 384 3.16 -14.87 16.30
C LEU A 384 3.69 -13.58 15.67
N ILE A 385 4.40 -13.68 14.54
CA ILE A 385 4.91 -12.53 13.78
C ILE A 385 4.10 -12.39 12.52
N CYS A 386 3.44 -11.24 12.34
CA CYS A 386 2.61 -10.95 11.17
C CYS A 386 3.21 -9.90 10.25
N THR A 387 4.07 -9.00 10.78
CA THR A 387 4.71 -7.94 10.00
C THR A 387 6.20 -7.86 10.34
N GLU A 388 7.02 -7.68 9.32
CA GLU A 388 8.47 -7.73 9.42
C GLU A 388 9.11 -6.36 9.76
N TRP A 389 8.61 -5.66 10.76
CA TRP A 389 9.19 -4.39 11.22
C TRP A 389 10.68 -4.50 11.55
N GLY A 390 11.43 -3.45 11.27
CA GLY A 390 12.88 -3.42 11.54
C GLY A 390 13.24 -3.77 12.99
N ILE A 391 12.43 -3.30 13.94
CA ILE A 391 12.62 -3.53 15.39
C ILE A 391 12.45 -5.02 15.80
N PHE A 392 11.75 -5.83 15.01
CA PHE A 392 11.56 -7.26 15.27
C PHE A 392 12.66 -8.15 14.70
N ARG A 393 13.58 -7.61 13.87
CA ARG A 393 14.58 -8.41 13.14
C ARG A 393 15.73 -8.92 14.01
N ASN A 394 16.10 -8.17 15.04
CA ASN A 394 17.23 -8.52 15.92
C ASN A 394 16.83 -8.37 17.39
N PRO A 395 15.85 -9.15 17.90
CA PRO A 395 15.47 -9.08 19.30
C PRO A 395 16.54 -9.73 20.19
N ASP A 396 16.56 -9.33 21.45
CA ASP A 396 17.28 -10.07 22.49
C ASP A 396 16.54 -11.38 22.78
N PHE A 397 17.00 -12.47 22.16
CA PHE A 397 16.35 -13.79 22.29
C PHE A 397 16.41 -14.39 23.70
N ASP A 398 17.38 -14.04 24.53
CA ASP A 398 17.44 -14.46 25.91
C ASP A 398 16.34 -13.76 26.71
N ARG A 399 16.14 -12.49 26.46
CA ARG A 399 15.03 -11.71 27.02
C ARG A 399 13.68 -12.24 26.53
N VAL A 400 13.54 -12.52 25.22
CA VAL A 400 12.33 -13.15 24.66
C VAL A 400 11.98 -14.42 25.43
N LYS A 401 12.95 -15.35 25.62
CA LYS A 401 12.75 -16.58 26.37
C LYS A 401 12.37 -16.34 27.84
N SER A 402 13.00 -15.38 28.48
CA SER A 402 12.76 -15.12 29.90
C SER A 402 11.36 -14.55 30.19
N LEU A 403 10.73 -13.90 29.19
CA LEU A 403 9.42 -13.30 29.31
C LEU A 403 8.28 -14.25 28.96
N MET A 404 8.53 -15.23 28.09
CA MET A 404 7.53 -16.20 27.65
C MET A 404 7.47 -17.42 28.57
N LYS A 405 6.31 -18.09 28.63
CA LYS A 405 6.19 -19.38 29.32
C LYS A 405 6.95 -20.50 28.61
N ASP A 406 6.87 -20.47 27.28
CA ASP A 406 7.52 -21.41 26.39
C ASP A 406 8.21 -20.68 25.23
N ALA A 407 9.40 -21.15 24.83
CA ALA A 407 10.14 -20.61 23.70
C ALA A 407 9.54 -21.11 22.37
N VAL A 408 8.41 -20.51 21.94
CA VAL A 408 7.62 -20.92 20.76
C VAL A 408 7.36 -19.72 19.88
N ILE A 409 7.79 -19.82 18.61
CA ILE A 409 7.61 -18.74 17.61
C ILE A 409 6.95 -19.30 16.36
N PHE A 410 5.89 -18.63 15.92
CA PHE A 410 5.23 -18.79 14.62
C PHE A 410 5.55 -17.55 13.78
N ASP A 411 6.33 -17.71 12.73
CA ASP A 411 6.85 -16.60 11.95
C ASP A 411 6.20 -16.55 10.56
N GLY A 412 5.31 -15.59 10.38
CA GLY A 412 4.61 -15.36 9.12
C GLY A 412 5.41 -14.61 8.05
N ARG A 413 6.63 -14.19 8.37
CA ARG A 413 7.47 -13.35 7.50
C ARG A 413 8.88 -13.89 7.27
N ASN A 414 9.17 -15.08 7.82
CA ASN A 414 10.48 -15.73 7.70
C ASN A 414 11.64 -14.83 8.16
N LEU A 415 11.47 -14.14 9.30
CA LEU A 415 12.44 -13.17 9.81
C LEU A 415 13.72 -13.81 10.30
N PHE A 416 13.62 -15.02 10.90
CA PHE A 416 14.74 -15.63 11.59
C PHE A 416 15.27 -16.87 10.87
N GLU A 417 16.56 -17.11 11.02
CA GLU A 417 17.22 -18.30 10.48
C GLU A 417 16.91 -19.55 11.31
N ILE A 418 16.50 -20.65 10.65
CA ILE A 418 16.13 -21.90 11.32
C ILE A 418 17.28 -22.43 12.19
N THR A 419 18.53 -22.37 11.67
CA THR A 419 19.71 -22.85 12.38
C THR A 419 20.01 -22.06 13.65
N GLU A 420 19.71 -20.76 13.65
CA GLU A 420 19.84 -19.91 14.82
C GLU A 420 18.76 -20.23 15.86
N MET A 421 17.51 -20.37 15.44
CA MET A 421 16.40 -20.69 16.32
C MET A 421 16.60 -22.05 16.98
N ASN A 422 17.11 -23.03 16.25
CA ASN A 422 17.46 -24.34 16.78
C ASN A 422 18.57 -24.24 17.86
N LYS A 423 19.68 -23.57 17.56
CA LYS A 423 20.77 -23.35 18.53
C LYS A 423 20.30 -22.64 19.80
N LYS A 424 19.38 -21.71 19.66
CA LYS A 424 18.77 -20.99 20.79
C LYS A 424 17.67 -21.80 21.50
N GLY A 425 17.30 -23.00 21.02
CA GLY A 425 16.32 -23.90 21.63
C GLY A 425 14.88 -23.34 21.58
N PHE A 426 14.48 -22.73 20.49
CA PHE A 426 13.11 -22.36 20.19
C PHE A 426 12.41 -23.47 19.41
N TYR A 427 11.14 -23.72 19.73
CA TYR A 427 10.24 -24.26 18.72
C TYR A 427 9.97 -23.12 17.74
N TYR A 428 10.31 -23.35 16.47
CA TYR A 428 10.17 -22.32 15.47
C TYR A 428 9.58 -22.89 14.19
N THR A 429 8.47 -22.36 13.76
CA THR A 429 7.84 -22.69 12.48
C THR A 429 7.57 -21.42 11.68
N SER A 430 7.71 -21.53 10.38
CA SER A 430 7.59 -20.40 9.45
C SER A 430 6.93 -20.87 8.16
N ILE A 431 7.07 -20.13 7.07
CA ILE A 431 6.42 -20.41 5.80
C ILE A 431 7.40 -21.07 4.83
N GLY A 432 7.05 -22.29 4.34
CA GLY A 432 7.82 -22.98 3.31
C GLY A 432 9.18 -23.53 3.74
N ARG A 433 9.38 -23.71 5.05
CA ARG A 433 10.63 -24.21 5.64
C ARG A 433 10.34 -25.27 6.70
N LYS A 434 11.35 -26.10 6.98
CA LYS A 434 11.25 -27.13 8.01
C LYS A 434 11.04 -26.51 9.39
N THR A 435 10.08 -27.04 10.14
CA THR A 435 9.88 -26.69 11.56
C THR A 435 11.08 -27.14 12.38
N CYS A 436 11.54 -26.27 13.27
CA CYS A 436 12.55 -26.57 14.28
C CYS A 436 11.82 -27.00 15.56
N GLU A 437 12.02 -28.24 15.98
CA GLU A 437 11.52 -28.76 17.24
C GLU A 437 12.60 -28.56 18.33
N LYS A 438 12.13 -28.39 19.59
CA LYS A 438 13.04 -28.22 20.75
C LYS A 438 13.89 -29.45 20.97
#